data_32db198995ff395a8e96acd2725eec41
#
_entry.id   32db198995ff395a8e96acd2725eec41
#
_cell.length_a   1.000
_cell.length_b   1.000
_cell.length_c   1.000
_cell.angle_alpha   90.00
_cell.angle_beta   90.00
_cell.angle_gamma   90.00
#
_symmetry.space_group_name_H-M   'P 1'
#
loop_
_entity.id
_entity.type
_entity.pdbx_description
1 polymer ?
#
loop_
_entity_poly.entity_id
_entity_poly.type
_entity_poly.pdbx_seq_one_letter_code
_entity_poly.pdbx_strand_id
1 'polypeptide(L)'
;IILEFLFFWDAHVLFMMEKWKSRAGDRARGWFSDLGEWEALCSLAKLAADEPEWVFPKVNSVDDNTAAIVKGTSVGHPLLNEDRVANDVQLGPPGTVLLVTGSNMSGKSTLLRSVGVNIVLAQMGSVVCAKSFSLPPLHIETSMRIADSLADGVSFFMAELKRLKAIVDTAKKHDANNPKRMLFLLDEILQGTNSRERQIAVSRVVRKLIDGNAIGAISTHDLDLATTDDLAVACQTVHFAEQFEDVDGVRTMTFDYQMRQGIAETTNALKLLEMVGLGEEDDD
;
A
#
# COMPACT_ATOMS: atom_id res chain seq x y z
N ILE A 1 29.61 28.71 43.70
CA ILE A 1 30.67 29.74 43.87
C ILE A 1 31.71 29.28 44.91
N ILE A 2 31.36 28.94 46.18
CA ILE A 2 32.32 28.56 47.21
C ILE A 2 33.03 27.24 46.90
N LEU A 3 32.30 26.20 46.47
CA LEU A 3 32.83 24.91 46.00
C LEU A 3 33.68 25.04 44.71
N GLU A 4 33.27 25.91 43.81
CA GLU A 4 34.03 26.23 42.59
C GLU A 4 35.39 26.82 42.90
N PHE A 5 35.44 27.80 43.83
CA PHE A 5 36.67 28.52 44.16
C PHE A 5 37.65 27.70 45.03
N LEU A 6 37.13 26.89 45.98
CA LEU A 6 37.95 26.11 46.89
C LEU A 6 38.41 24.76 46.34
N PHE A 7 37.65 24.16 45.45
CA PHE A 7 37.89 22.80 44.98
C PHE A 7 38.04 22.66 43.45
N PHE A 8 38.07 23.77 42.70
CA PHE A 8 38.16 23.74 41.23
C PHE A 8 37.20 22.74 40.61
N TRP A 9 35.94 22.76 41.08
CA TRP A 9 34.91 21.78 40.73
C TRP A 9 34.77 21.60 39.22
N ASP A 10 34.71 22.69 38.46
CA ASP A 10 34.58 22.65 36.99
C ASP A 10 35.78 22.00 36.32
N ALA A 11 37.00 22.21 36.87
CA ALA A 11 38.20 21.55 36.35
C ALA A 11 38.17 20.04 36.62
N HIS A 12 37.64 19.59 37.76
CA HIS A 12 37.46 18.17 38.04
C HIS A 12 36.41 17.54 37.15
N VAL A 13 35.27 18.22 36.92
CA VAL A 13 34.23 17.75 36.01
C VAL A 13 34.78 17.66 34.59
N LEU A 14 35.48 18.69 34.12
CA LEU A 14 36.09 18.69 32.78
C LEU A 14 37.08 17.54 32.62
N PHE A 15 37.95 17.34 33.60
CA PHE A 15 38.91 16.22 33.58
C PHE A 15 38.22 14.85 33.55
N MET A 16 37.16 14.67 34.36
CA MET A 16 36.37 13.43 34.32
C MET A 16 35.68 13.22 32.97
N MET A 17 35.14 14.28 32.41
CA MET A 17 34.50 14.22 31.07
C MET A 17 35.50 13.89 29.96
N GLU A 18 36.67 14.52 29.95
CA GLU A 18 37.74 14.21 28.97
C GLU A 18 38.26 12.77 29.14
N LYS A 19 38.42 12.30 30.38
CA LYS A 19 38.79 10.93 30.68
C LYS A 19 37.73 9.92 30.23
N TRP A 20 36.44 10.26 30.43
CA TRP A 20 35.33 9.46 29.93
C TRP A 20 35.32 9.44 28.39
N LYS A 21 35.40 10.61 27.76
CA LYS A 21 35.44 10.78 26.30
C LYS A 21 36.56 9.95 25.67
N SER A 22 37.77 9.99 26.25
CA SER A 22 38.90 9.22 25.74
C SER A 22 38.73 7.70 25.86
N ARG A 23 37.94 7.23 26.86
CA ARG A 23 37.70 5.80 27.09
C ARG A 23 36.47 5.24 26.35
N ALA A 24 35.45 6.04 26.23
CA ALA A 24 34.12 5.60 25.80
C ALA A 24 33.56 6.37 24.60
N GLY A 25 34.11 7.53 24.24
CA GLY A 25 33.59 8.43 23.26
C GLY A 25 33.39 7.73 21.87
N ASP A 26 34.38 6.97 21.44
CA ASP A 26 34.31 6.25 20.17
C ASP A 26 33.24 5.15 20.14
N ARG A 27 32.88 4.61 21.31
CA ARG A 27 31.85 3.57 21.46
C ARG A 27 30.44 4.15 21.63
N ALA A 28 30.32 5.42 22.03
CA ALA A 28 29.02 6.02 22.35
C ALA A 28 28.04 5.95 21.16
N ARG A 29 28.54 6.16 19.94
CA ARG A 29 27.71 6.03 18.72
C ARG A 29 27.18 4.62 18.54
N GLY A 30 28.01 3.58 18.82
CA GLY A 30 27.58 2.18 18.80
C GLY A 30 26.46 1.92 19.81
N TRP A 31 26.60 2.39 21.05
CA TRP A 31 25.57 2.22 22.07
C TRP A 31 24.23 2.83 21.69
N PHE A 32 24.22 4.00 21.04
CA PHE A 32 22.97 4.60 20.54
C PHE A 32 22.38 3.79 19.38
N SER A 33 23.22 3.23 18.51
CA SER A 33 22.75 2.32 17.46
C SER A 33 22.11 1.06 18.03
N ASP A 34 22.79 0.43 19.01
CA ASP A 34 22.32 -0.80 19.66
C ASP A 34 21.01 -0.54 20.44
N LEU A 35 20.92 0.62 21.12
CA LEU A 35 19.69 1.04 21.81
C LEU A 35 18.54 1.26 20.82
N GLY A 36 18.80 1.92 19.70
CA GLY A 36 17.78 2.14 18.65
C GLY A 36 17.29 0.83 18.05
N GLU A 37 18.17 -0.14 17.81
CA GLU A 37 17.80 -1.48 17.35
C GLU A 37 16.94 -2.21 18.39
N TRP A 38 17.33 -2.13 19.66
CA TRP A 38 16.56 -2.68 20.77
C TRP A 38 15.15 -2.07 20.86
N GLU A 39 15.02 -0.75 20.79
CA GLU A 39 13.73 -0.05 20.81
C GLU A 39 12.85 -0.45 19.63
N ALA A 40 13.44 -0.59 18.43
CA ALA A 40 12.72 -1.05 17.24
C ALA A 40 12.19 -2.48 17.44
N LEU A 41 13.03 -3.41 17.92
CA LEU A 41 12.61 -4.80 18.22
C LEU A 41 11.54 -4.86 19.31
N CYS A 42 11.65 -4.06 20.36
CA CYS A 42 10.62 -3.96 21.40
C CYS A 42 9.29 -3.46 20.85
N SER A 43 9.31 -2.51 19.91
CA SER A 43 8.10 -1.99 19.29
C SER A 43 7.39 -3.05 18.43
N LEU A 44 8.16 -3.84 17.66
CA LEU A 44 7.62 -4.96 16.88
C LEU A 44 7.09 -6.09 17.78
N ALA A 45 7.82 -6.42 18.86
CA ALA A 45 7.39 -7.41 19.84
C ALA A 45 6.11 -6.98 20.57
N LYS A 46 5.99 -5.67 20.88
CA LYS A 46 4.76 -5.12 21.46
C LYS A 46 3.57 -5.31 20.52
N LEU A 47 3.72 -4.99 19.23
CA LEU A 47 2.65 -5.21 18.25
C LEU A 47 2.21 -6.68 18.23
N ALA A 48 3.16 -7.63 18.25
CA ALA A 48 2.85 -9.05 18.30
C ALA A 48 2.14 -9.49 19.60
N ALA A 49 2.42 -8.81 20.71
CA ALA A 49 1.75 -9.08 21.99
C ALA A 49 0.34 -8.46 22.06
N ASP A 50 0.16 -7.27 21.47
CA ASP A 50 -1.11 -6.54 21.45
C ASP A 50 -2.10 -7.20 20.46
N GLU A 51 -1.59 -7.87 19.40
CA GLU A 51 -2.37 -8.48 18.32
C GLU A 51 -2.09 -10.00 18.20
N PRO A 52 -2.53 -10.81 19.17
CA PRO A 52 -2.17 -12.23 19.26
C PRO A 52 -2.75 -13.11 18.14
N GLU A 53 -3.77 -12.64 17.44
CA GLU A 53 -4.37 -13.32 16.29
C GLU A 53 -3.63 -13.08 14.97
N TRP A 54 -2.73 -12.09 14.94
CA TRP A 54 -1.94 -11.82 13.74
C TRP A 54 -0.80 -12.84 13.62
N VAL A 55 -0.35 -13.06 12.39
CA VAL A 55 0.63 -14.12 12.13
C VAL A 55 1.98 -13.57 11.65
N PHE A 56 3.05 -14.29 11.96
CA PHE A 56 4.33 -14.03 11.30
C PHE A 56 4.26 -14.51 9.85
N PRO A 57 4.63 -13.66 8.89
CA PRO A 57 4.58 -14.01 7.47
C PRO A 57 5.68 -15.02 7.11
N LYS A 58 5.41 -15.82 6.07
CA LYS A 58 6.43 -16.68 5.45
C LYS A 58 7.14 -15.89 4.34
N VAL A 59 8.43 -15.63 4.51
CA VAL A 59 9.26 -15.03 3.46
C VAL A 59 9.85 -16.16 2.61
N ASN A 60 9.50 -16.18 1.32
CA ASN A 60 9.95 -17.19 0.36
C ASN A 60 11.29 -16.81 -0.26
N SER A 61 12.10 -17.79 -0.69
CA SER A 61 13.32 -17.53 -1.45
C SER A 61 12.99 -16.99 -2.85
N VAL A 62 13.86 -16.13 -3.39
CA VAL A 62 13.72 -15.55 -4.74
C VAL A 62 13.96 -16.59 -5.84
N ASP A 63 14.73 -17.65 -5.53
CA ASP A 63 15.14 -18.70 -6.50
C ASP A 63 14.00 -19.63 -6.90
N ASP A 64 12.91 -19.64 -6.15
CA ASP A 64 11.72 -20.42 -6.47
C ASP A 64 10.80 -19.59 -7.37
N ASN A 65 10.81 -19.86 -8.65
CA ASN A 65 10.01 -19.14 -9.67
C ASN A 65 8.49 -19.25 -9.41
N THR A 66 8.05 -20.24 -8.62
CA THR A 66 6.69 -20.40 -8.14
C THR A 66 6.40 -19.51 -6.92
N ALA A 67 7.44 -19.03 -6.23
CA ALA A 67 7.37 -18.24 -5.02
C ALA A 67 7.28 -16.72 -5.24
N ALA A 68 7.31 -16.24 -6.48
CA ALA A 68 7.18 -14.81 -6.79
C ALA A 68 5.73 -14.30 -6.68
N ILE A 69 4.97 -14.81 -5.72
CA ILE A 69 3.56 -14.48 -5.48
C ILE A 69 3.41 -13.99 -4.04
N VAL A 70 2.75 -12.83 -3.89
CA VAL A 70 2.20 -12.40 -2.60
C VAL A 70 0.86 -13.08 -2.40
N LYS A 71 0.71 -13.84 -1.34
CA LYS A 71 -0.54 -14.52 -1.01
C LYS A 71 -0.88 -14.32 0.45
N GLY A 72 -2.10 -13.86 0.72
CA GLY A 72 -2.63 -13.69 2.07
C GLY A 72 -4.06 -14.18 2.17
N THR A 73 -4.42 -14.79 3.30
CA THR A 73 -5.80 -15.13 3.63
C THR A 73 -6.28 -14.26 4.76
N SER A 74 -7.50 -13.76 4.65
CA SER A 74 -8.13 -12.83 5.60
C SER A 74 -7.21 -11.65 5.91
N VAL A 75 -6.73 -10.95 4.87
CA VAL A 75 -5.88 -9.77 5.00
C VAL A 75 -6.74 -8.58 5.39
N GLY A 76 -6.47 -8.01 6.56
CA GLY A 76 -7.14 -6.82 7.08
C GLY A 76 -6.24 -5.59 7.08
N HIS A 77 -6.84 -4.42 7.27
CA HIS A 77 -6.09 -3.18 7.44
C HIS A 77 -5.65 -3.03 8.91
N PRO A 78 -4.34 -2.94 9.21
CA PRO A 78 -3.83 -2.90 10.59
C PRO A 78 -4.38 -1.74 11.45
N LEU A 79 -4.78 -0.64 10.85
CA LEU A 79 -5.27 0.55 11.55
C LEU A 79 -6.81 0.64 11.62
N LEU A 80 -7.53 -0.36 11.15
CA LEU A 80 -8.98 -0.44 11.33
C LEU A 80 -9.31 -1.29 12.56
N ASN A 81 -10.46 -1.00 13.17
CA ASN A 81 -10.97 -1.68 14.35
C ASN A 81 -11.29 -3.17 14.06
N GLU A 82 -11.78 -3.88 15.08
CA GLU A 82 -12.17 -5.29 14.99
C GLU A 82 -13.25 -5.57 13.95
N ASP A 83 -14.12 -4.60 13.66
CA ASP A 83 -15.16 -4.69 12.60
C ASP A 83 -14.59 -4.64 11.16
N ARG A 84 -13.27 -4.62 11.00
CA ARG A 84 -12.62 -4.64 9.67
C ARG A 84 -13.01 -5.87 8.87
N VAL A 85 -13.41 -5.66 7.63
CA VAL A 85 -13.65 -6.76 6.70
C VAL A 85 -12.32 -7.16 6.07
N ALA A 86 -11.94 -8.42 6.28
CA ALA A 86 -10.72 -9.00 5.74
C ALA A 86 -10.99 -9.73 4.43
N ASN A 87 -10.05 -9.66 3.48
CA ASN A 87 -10.15 -10.26 2.17
C ASN A 87 -8.96 -11.18 1.86
N ASP A 88 -9.19 -12.21 1.05
CA ASP A 88 -8.10 -13.03 0.53
C ASP A 88 -7.45 -12.32 -0.65
N VAL A 89 -6.12 -12.25 -0.65
CA VAL A 89 -5.37 -11.50 -1.67
C VAL A 89 -4.31 -12.38 -2.31
N GLN A 90 -4.20 -12.27 -3.63
CA GLN A 90 -3.11 -12.89 -4.38
C GLN A 90 -2.61 -11.90 -5.43
N LEU A 91 -1.29 -11.61 -5.42
CA LEU A 91 -0.61 -10.79 -6.42
C LEU A 91 0.50 -11.61 -7.06
N GLY A 92 0.57 -11.59 -8.38
CA GLY A 92 1.51 -12.38 -9.15
C GLY A 92 0.82 -13.54 -9.88
N PRO A 93 1.53 -14.29 -10.74
CA PRO A 93 3.00 -14.31 -10.93
C PRO A 93 3.56 -13.01 -11.57
N PRO A 94 4.91 -12.89 -11.71
CA PRO A 94 5.53 -11.75 -12.40
C PRO A 94 4.91 -11.52 -13.79
N GLY A 95 4.77 -10.25 -14.15
CA GLY A 95 4.11 -9.87 -15.41
C GLY A 95 2.58 -9.90 -15.33
N THR A 96 1.98 -9.95 -14.13
CA THR A 96 0.53 -9.86 -13.94
C THR A 96 0.14 -8.71 -13.01
N VAL A 97 -1.10 -8.25 -13.13
CA VAL A 97 -1.68 -7.19 -12.31
C VAL A 97 -3.05 -7.56 -11.80
N LEU A 98 -3.32 -7.26 -10.54
CA LEU A 98 -4.65 -7.33 -9.95
C LEU A 98 -5.38 -6.00 -10.21
N LEU A 99 -6.44 -6.05 -11.01
CA LEU A 99 -7.30 -4.90 -11.28
C LEU A 99 -8.47 -4.92 -10.29
N VAL A 100 -8.56 -3.89 -9.46
CA VAL A 100 -9.59 -3.75 -8.41
C VAL A 100 -10.60 -2.72 -8.86
N THR A 101 -11.83 -3.16 -9.15
CA THR A 101 -12.92 -2.30 -9.61
C THR A 101 -14.02 -2.14 -8.55
N GLY A 102 -14.94 -1.23 -8.77
CA GLY A 102 -16.06 -0.92 -7.87
C GLY A 102 -16.28 0.58 -7.73
N SER A 103 -17.37 0.97 -7.09
CA SER A 103 -17.71 2.37 -6.86
C SER A 103 -16.81 3.06 -5.85
N ASN A 104 -16.97 4.37 -5.70
CA ASN A 104 -16.35 5.13 -4.62
C ASN A 104 -16.81 4.59 -3.27
N MET A 105 -15.96 4.64 -2.26
CA MET A 105 -16.19 4.17 -0.89
C MET A 105 -16.35 2.64 -0.74
N SER A 106 -16.31 1.85 -1.82
CA SER A 106 -16.50 0.39 -1.76
C SER A 106 -15.35 -0.40 -1.09
N GLY A 107 -14.21 0.24 -0.82
CA GLY A 107 -13.08 -0.40 -0.14
C GLY A 107 -11.82 -0.64 -1.01
N LYS A 108 -11.81 -0.25 -2.30
CA LYS A 108 -10.67 -0.43 -3.23
C LYS A 108 -9.34 0.10 -2.67
N SER A 109 -9.30 1.38 -2.32
CA SER A 109 -8.11 2.03 -1.75
C SER A 109 -7.69 1.42 -0.42
N THR A 110 -8.67 0.99 0.39
CA THR A 110 -8.42 0.32 1.67
C THR A 110 -7.75 -1.02 1.45
N LEU A 111 -8.18 -1.81 0.46
CA LEU A 111 -7.54 -3.08 0.09
C LEU A 111 -6.08 -2.87 -0.30
N LEU A 112 -5.80 -1.94 -1.22
CA LEU A 112 -4.42 -1.66 -1.66
C LEU A 112 -3.53 -1.24 -0.49
N ARG A 113 -4.03 -0.39 0.40
CA ARG A 113 -3.32 0.02 1.62
C ARG A 113 -3.12 -1.13 2.58
N SER A 114 -4.13 -1.99 2.79
CA SER A 114 -4.01 -3.18 3.62
C SER A 114 -2.87 -4.06 3.15
N VAL A 115 -2.82 -4.34 1.85
CA VAL A 115 -1.74 -5.12 1.25
C VAL A 115 -0.38 -4.45 1.45
N GLY A 116 -0.27 -3.16 1.12
CA GLY A 116 0.99 -2.41 1.23
C GLY A 116 1.54 -2.37 2.64
N VAL A 117 0.70 -2.05 3.65
CA VAL A 117 1.12 -1.98 5.06
C VAL A 117 1.52 -3.35 5.58
N ASN A 118 0.77 -4.40 5.29
CA ASN A 118 1.12 -5.76 5.71
C ASN A 118 2.44 -6.25 5.08
N ILE A 119 2.72 -5.88 3.82
CA ILE A 119 4.03 -6.19 3.20
C ILE A 119 5.17 -5.44 3.90
N VAL A 120 4.97 -4.17 4.26
CA VAL A 120 5.98 -3.41 5.03
C VAL A 120 6.22 -4.06 6.39
N LEU A 121 5.17 -4.39 7.14
CA LEU A 121 5.28 -5.10 8.42
C LEU A 121 6.00 -6.44 8.27
N ALA A 122 5.65 -7.21 7.24
CA ALA A 122 6.29 -8.49 6.92
C ALA A 122 7.80 -8.34 6.68
N GLN A 123 8.21 -7.35 5.91
CA GLN A 123 9.63 -7.10 5.59
C GLN A 123 10.41 -6.50 6.76
N MET A 124 9.73 -5.92 7.74
CA MET A 124 10.32 -5.50 9.02
C MET A 124 10.51 -6.65 10.00
N GLY A 125 10.00 -7.85 9.71
CA GLY A 125 10.04 -9.00 10.61
C GLY A 125 8.94 -9.01 11.67
N SER A 126 7.86 -8.25 11.46
CA SER A 126 6.71 -8.15 12.35
C SER A 126 5.61 -9.16 12.02
N VAL A 127 4.62 -9.28 12.90
CA VAL A 127 3.34 -9.90 12.60
C VAL A 127 2.55 -9.04 11.62
N VAL A 128 1.66 -9.67 10.86
CA VAL A 128 0.78 -9.05 9.86
C VAL A 128 -0.68 -9.33 10.17
N CYS A 129 -1.54 -8.38 9.82
CA CYS A 129 -2.99 -8.49 10.03
C CYS A 129 -3.61 -9.45 8.99
N ALA A 130 -3.42 -10.77 9.20
CA ALA A 130 -3.91 -11.83 8.32
C ALA A 130 -3.97 -13.16 9.07
N LYS A 131 -4.74 -14.14 8.55
CA LYS A 131 -4.70 -15.54 9.03
C LYS A 131 -3.52 -16.31 8.45
N SER A 132 -3.08 -15.97 7.26
CA SER A 132 -1.82 -16.45 6.69
C SER A 132 -1.29 -15.41 5.71
N PHE A 133 0.04 -15.29 5.61
CA PHE A 133 0.67 -14.36 4.67
C PHE A 133 2.01 -14.90 4.20
N SER A 134 2.24 -14.86 2.89
CA SER A 134 3.51 -15.27 2.30
C SER A 134 3.90 -14.31 1.18
N LEU A 135 5.21 -14.01 1.07
CA LEU A 135 5.73 -13.08 0.07
C LEU A 135 7.21 -13.37 -0.22
N PRO A 136 7.69 -13.06 -1.43
CA PRO A 136 9.12 -12.92 -1.66
C PRO A 136 9.65 -11.59 -1.10
N PRO A 137 10.96 -11.36 -1.04
CA PRO A 137 11.53 -10.03 -0.83
C PRO A 137 11.07 -9.07 -1.94
N LEU A 138 10.52 -7.91 -1.55
CA LEU A 138 9.88 -6.96 -2.46
C LEU A 138 10.50 -5.56 -2.36
N HIS A 139 10.56 -4.89 -3.50
CA HIS A 139 10.70 -3.44 -3.58
C HIS A 139 9.33 -2.84 -3.90
N ILE A 140 8.81 -2.01 -3.00
CA ILE A 140 7.45 -1.47 -3.11
C ILE A 140 7.49 -0.06 -3.70
N GLU A 141 6.71 0.16 -4.74
CA GLU A 141 6.43 1.48 -5.29
C GLU A 141 4.93 1.76 -5.27
N THR A 142 4.55 2.97 -4.86
CA THR A 142 3.14 3.33 -4.73
C THR A 142 2.82 4.65 -5.42
N SER A 143 1.62 4.77 -5.98
CA SER A 143 0.99 6.03 -6.34
C SER A 143 -0.41 6.04 -5.74
N MET A 144 -0.51 6.57 -4.52
CA MET A 144 -1.74 6.68 -3.75
C MET A 144 -1.80 8.09 -3.17
N ARG A 145 -2.84 8.87 -3.51
CA ARG A 145 -3.02 10.25 -3.07
C ARG A 145 -1.74 11.10 -3.26
N ILE A 146 -1.64 11.74 -4.38
CA ILE A 146 -0.60 12.74 -4.62
C ILE A 146 -1.12 14.07 -4.08
N ALA A 147 -0.37 14.70 -3.18
CA ALA A 147 -0.69 16.03 -2.70
C ALA A 147 -0.26 17.08 -3.74
N ASP A 148 -1.08 18.10 -3.93
CA ASP A 148 -0.69 19.27 -4.71
C ASP A 148 0.51 19.96 -4.06
N SER A 149 1.58 20.16 -4.82
CA SER A 149 2.68 21.00 -4.42
C SER A 149 2.50 22.39 -5.04
N LEU A 150 1.69 23.21 -4.41
CA LEU A 150 1.52 24.63 -4.81
C LEU A 150 2.85 25.38 -4.78
N ALA A 151 3.79 24.95 -3.94
CA ALA A 151 5.12 25.56 -3.82
C ALA A 151 6.00 25.36 -5.06
N ASP A 152 5.83 24.27 -5.81
CA ASP A 152 6.65 23.93 -6.96
C ASP A 152 6.03 24.37 -8.30
N GLY A 153 4.83 24.96 -8.29
CA GLY A 153 4.12 25.43 -9.49
C GLY A 153 3.78 24.31 -10.49
N VAL A 154 3.82 23.04 -10.03
CA VAL A 154 3.54 21.88 -10.86
C VAL A 154 2.09 21.49 -10.66
N SER A 155 1.32 21.34 -11.76
CA SER A 155 -0.05 20.84 -11.66
C SER A 155 -0.07 19.43 -11.11
N PHE A 156 -1.14 19.09 -10.35
CA PHE A 156 -1.39 17.76 -9.82
C PHE A 156 -1.12 16.64 -10.85
N PHE A 157 -1.67 16.82 -12.06
CA PHE A 157 -1.49 15.86 -13.15
C PHE A 157 -0.01 15.64 -13.55
N MET A 158 0.78 16.72 -13.60
CA MET A 158 2.20 16.63 -13.94
C MET A 158 3.01 15.96 -12.82
N ALA A 159 2.67 16.21 -11.56
CA ALA A 159 3.31 15.55 -10.42
C ALA A 159 3.04 14.04 -10.45
N GLU A 160 1.80 13.64 -10.75
CA GLU A 160 1.39 12.26 -10.92
C GLU A 160 2.12 11.57 -12.08
N LEU A 161 2.21 12.20 -13.25
CA LEU A 161 2.99 11.69 -14.38
C LEU A 161 4.47 11.48 -14.04
N LYS A 162 5.10 12.41 -13.30
CA LYS A 162 6.48 12.27 -12.83
C LYS A 162 6.63 11.08 -11.90
N ARG A 163 5.68 10.87 -10.98
CA ARG A 163 5.66 9.73 -10.07
C ARG A 163 5.53 8.42 -10.84
N LEU A 164 4.57 8.31 -11.74
CA LEU A 164 4.37 7.11 -12.57
C LEU A 164 5.59 6.82 -13.44
N LYS A 165 6.22 7.86 -14.00
CA LYS A 165 7.48 7.70 -14.73
C LYS A 165 8.58 7.11 -13.84
N ALA A 166 8.75 7.60 -12.62
CA ALA A 166 9.74 7.08 -11.67
C ALA A 166 9.49 5.60 -11.35
N ILE A 167 8.23 5.21 -11.14
CA ILE A 167 7.82 3.81 -10.90
C ILE A 167 8.19 2.92 -12.09
N VAL A 168 7.86 3.35 -13.32
CA VAL A 168 8.23 2.62 -14.55
C VAL A 168 9.74 2.52 -14.74
N ASP A 169 10.48 3.60 -14.47
CA ASP A 169 11.94 3.60 -14.58
C ASP A 169 12.58 2.67 -13.52
N THR A 170 11.99 2.56 -12.33
CA THR A 170 12.39 1.59 -11.31
C THR A 170 12.11 0.15 -11.77
N ALA A 171 10.94 -0.12 -12.36
CA ALA A 171 10.60 -1.45 -12.89
C ALA A 171 11.61 -1.95 -13.92
N LYS A 172 12.05 -1.06 -14.82
CA LYS A 172 13.07 -1.40 -15.83
C LYS A 172 14.45 -1.74 -15.25
N LYS A 173 14.76 -1.21 -14.06
CA LYS A 173 16.05 -1.49 -13.36
C LYS A 173 15.99 -2.77 -12.52
N HIS A 174 14.78 -3.26 -12.21
CA HIS A 174 14.57 -4.51 -11.49
C HIS A 174 14.47 -5.66 -12.48
N ASP A 175 15.61 -6.16 -12.93
CA ASP A 175 15.71 -7.33 -13.80
C ASP A 175 15.54 -8.65 -13.03
N ALA A 176 15.58 -9.77 -13.76
CA ALA A 176 15.45 -11.11 -13.19
C ALA A 176 16.54 -11.46 -12.15
N ASN A 177 17.68 -10.77 -12.17
CA ASN A 177 18.81 -11.00 -11.27
C ASN A 177 18.72 -10.18 -9.97
N ASN A 178 17.73 -9.27 -9.86
CA ASN A 178 17.55 -8.51 -8.64
C ASN A 178 17.04 -9.41 -7.51
N PRO A 179 17.64 -9.37 -6.31
CA PRO A 179 17.21 -10.17 -5.16
C PRO A 179 15.81 -9.77 -4.62
N LYS A 180 15.26 -8.66 -5.09
CA LYS A 180 13.91 -8.21 -4.73
C LYS A 180 13.05 -8.11 -5.98
N ARG A 181 11.82 -8.60 -5.91
CA ARG A 181 10.83 -8.38 -6.96
C ARG A 181 10.19 -7.01 -6.79
N MET A 182 9.82 -6.36 -7.89
CA MET A 182 9.12 -5.09 -7.81
C MET A 182 7.63 -5.31 -7.63
N LEU A 183 7.05 -4.66 -6.62
CA LEU A 183 5.61 -4.54 -6.40
C LEU A 183 5.17 -3.10 -6.60
N PHE A 184 4.10 -2.90 -7.36
CA PHE A 184 3.45 -1.60 -7.49
C PHE A 184 2.02 -1.63 -6.97
N LEU A 185 1.62 -0.53 -6.29
CA LEU A 185 0.24 -0.32 -5.85
C LEU A 185 -0.20 1.07 -6.33
N LEU A 186 -1.15 1.10 -7.26
CA LEU A 186 -1.62 2.32 -7.91
C LEU A 186 -3.10 2.53 -7.62
N ASP A 187 -3.44 3.67 -7.02
CA ASP A 187 -4.80 3.98 -6.59
C ASP A 187 -5.38 5.11 -7.44
N GLU A 188 -6.33 4.78 -8.30
CA GLU A 188 -7.10 5.71 -9.15
C GLU A 188 -6.23 6.73 -9.90
N ILE A 189 -5.25 6.25 -10.66
CA ILE A 189 -4.25 7.08 -11.32
C ILE A 189 -4.81 7.88 -12.51
N LEU A 190 -4.20 9.06 -12.76
CA LEU A 190 -4.46 9.95 -13.90
C LEU A 190 -5.89 10.50 -13.96
N GLN A 191 -6.47 10.83 -12.81
CA GLN A 191 -7.83 11.41 -12.75
C GLN A 191 -7.93 12.83 -13.33
N GLY A 192 -6.81 13.53 -13.55
CA GLY A 192 -6.75 14.91 -14.01
C GLY A 192 -6.92 15.11 -15.52
N THR A 193 -7.32 14.09 -16.30
CA THR A 193 -7.52 14.16 -17.75
C THR A 193 -8.84 13.52 -18.18
N ASN A 194 -9.20 13.68 -19.47
CA ASN A 194 -10.42 13.06 -20.00
C ASN A 194 -10.33 11.51 -19.99
N SER A 195 -11.48 10.84 -19.98
CA SER A 195 -11.57 9.39 -19.79
C SER A 195 -10.79 8.61 -20.84
N ARG A 196 -10.84 9.02 -22.12
CA ARG A 196 -10.16 8.31 -23.22
C ARG A 196 -8.64 8.43 -23.14
N GLU A 197 -8.13 9.65 -22.86
CA GLU A 197 -6.69 9.86 -22.70
C GLU A 197 -6.16 9.13 -21.47
N ARG A 198 -6.92 9.16 -20.37
CA ARG A 198 -6.62 8.42 -19.15
C ARG A 198 -6.46 6.94 -19.42
N GLN A 199 -7.44 6.32 -20.08
CA GLN A 199 -7.42 4.90 -20.42
C GLN A 199 -6.17 4.51 -21.23
N ILE A 200 -5.83 5.29 -22.26
CA ILE A 200 -4.63 5.07 -23.09
C ILE A 200 -3.35 5.21 -22.24
N ALA A 201 -3.28 6.23 -21.39
CA ALA A 201 -2.11 6.47 -20.57
C ALA A 201 -1.93 5.38 -19.49
N VAL A 202 -2.99 5.00 -18.80
CA VAL A 202 -2.98 3.91 -17.81
C VAL A 202 -2.57 2.59 -18.46
N SER A 203 -3.18 2.21 -19.59
CA SER A 203 -2.82 0.98 -20.33
C SER A 203 -1.32 0.96 -20.68
N ARG A 204 -0.75 2.09 -21.13
CA ARG A 204 0.68 2.19 -21.44
C ARG A 204 1.57 2.06 -20.22
N VAL A 205 1.18 2.62 -19.09
CA VAL A 205 1.92 2.50 -17.83
C VAL A 205 1.91 1.06 -17.35
N VAL A 206 0.72 0.44 -17.30
CA VAL A 206 0.54 -0.95 -16.86
C VAL A 206 1.34 -1.91 -17.73
N ARG A 207 1.29 -1.76 -19.05
CA ARG A 207 2.07 -2.60 -19.98
C ARG A 207 3.57 -2.51 -19.68
N LYS A 208 4.12 -1.31 -19.49
CA LYS A 208 5.54 -1.14 -19.16
C LYS A 208 5.93 -1.78 -17.82
N LEU A 209 5.03 -1.81 -16.85
CA LEU A 209 5.25 -2.48 -15.56
C LEU A 209 5.22 -4.00 -15.72
N ILE A 210 4.27 -4.54 -16.48
CA ILE A 210 4.15 -5.96 -16.82
C ILE A 210 5.39 -6.44 -17.61
N ASP A 211 5.79 -5.70 -18.64
CA ASP A 211 6.99 -5.99 -19.44
C ASP A 211 8.28 -6.00 -18.59
N GLY A 212 8.30 -5.20 -17.51
CA GLY A 212 9.36 -5.20 -16.50
C GLY A 212 9.26 -6.33 -15.47
N ASN A 213 8.41 -7.35 -15.67
CA ASN A 213 8.16 -8.44 -14.72
C ASN A 213 7.76 -7.98 -13.31
N ALA A 214 7.19 -6.77 -13.18
CA ALA A 214 6.64 -6.30 -11.92
C ALA A 214 5.32 -7.03 -11.63
N ILE A 215 4.99 -7.15 -10.34
CA ILE A 215 3.67 -7.59 -9.84
C ILE A 215 2.98 -6.40 -9.18
N GLY A 216 1.66 -6.39 -9.14
CA GLY A 216 1.00 -5.31 -8.41
C GLY A 216 -0.50 -5.31 -8.51
N ALA A 217 -1.08 -4.23 -7.96
CA ALA A 217 -2.51 -3.99 -8.01
C ALA A 217 -2.81 -2.55 -8.40
N ILE A 218 -3.91 -2.37 -9.10
CA ILE A 218 -4.43 -1.06 -9.53
C ILE A 218 -5.89 -0.99 -9.16
N SER A 219 -6.29 0.07 -8.48
CA SER A 219 -7.71 0.42 -8.34
C SER A 219 -8.14 1.34 -9.48
N THR A 220 -9.32 1.10 -10.02
CA THR A 220 -9.88 1.93 -11.09
C THR A 220 -11.41 1.85 -11.11
N HIS A 221 -12.03 2.92 -11.61
CA HIS A 221 -13.45 2.91 -12.02
C HIS A 221 -13.64 2.57 -13.49
N ASP A 222 -12.54 2.50 -14.26
CA ASP A 222 -12.57 2.26 -15.70
C ASP A 222 -12.57 0.74 -15.95
N LEU A 223 -13.76 0.21 -16.27
CA LEU A 223 -13.96 -1.21 -16.55
C LEU A 223 -13.35 -1.62 -17.90
N ASP A 224 -13.19 -0.67 -18.82
CA ASP A 224 -12.66 -0.93 -20.17
C ASP A 224 -11.18 -1.32 -20.13
N LEU A 225 -10.46 -0.96 -19.07
CA LEU A 225 -9.07 -1.40 -18.87
C LEU A 225 -8.94 -2.93 -18.80
N ALA A 226 -9.94 -3.60 -18.23
CA ALA A 226 -9.96 -5.06 -18.12
C ALA A 226 -10.26 -5.77 -19.44
N THR A 227 -10.90 -5.08 -20.39
CA THR A 227 -11.36 -5.63 -21.69
C THR A 227 -10.40 -5.32 -22.83
N THR A 228 -9.37 -4.50 -22.59
CA THR A 228 -8.37 -4.20 -23.62
C THR A 228 -7.58 -5.46 -23.94
N ASP A 229 -7.66 -5.95 -25.18
CA ASP A 229 -7.09 -7.23 -25.65
C ASP A 229 -5.63 -7.46 -25.20
N ASP A 230 -4.84 -6.41 -25.17
CA ASP A 230 -3.43 -6.45 -24.81
C ASP A 230 -3.16 -6.65 -23.30
N LEU A 231 -4.11 -6.35 -22.44
CA LEU A 231 -3.98 -6.45 -20.97
C LEU A 231 -4.81 -7.61 -20.40
N ALA A 232 -5.84 -8.06 -21.11
CA ALA A 232 -6.80 -9.05 -20.62
C ALA A 232 -6.13 -10.35 -20.12
N VAL A 233 -5.05 -10.79 -20.78
CA VAL A 233 -4.31 -12.02 -20.39
C VAL A 233 -3.49 -11.82 -19.10
N ALA A 234 -3.00 -10.61 -18.85
CA ALA A 234 -2.15 -10.29 -17.70
C ALA A 234 -2.94 -9.75 -16.50
N CYS A 235 -4.21 -9.36 -16.71
CA CYS A 235 -5.06 -8.82 -15.67
C CYS A 235 -5.89 -9.91 -14.98
N GLN A 236 -5.75 -9.98 -13.66
CA GLN A 236 -6.73 -10.65 -12.79
C GLN A 236 -7.70 -9.58 -12.31
N THR A 237 -8.99 -9.78 -12.48
CA THR A 237 -10.01 -8.79 -12.12
C THR A 237 -10.74 -9.19 -10.85
N VAL A 238 -10.89 -8.23 -9.96
CA VAL A 238 -11.72 -8.34 -8.75
C VAL A 238 -12.56 -7.08 -8.59
N HIS A 239 -13.67 -7.21 -7.88
CA HIS A 239 -14.54 -6.07 -7.65
C HIS A 239 -15.12 -6.04 -6.23
N PHE A 240 -15.51 -4.85 -5.82
CA PHE A 240 -16.36 -4.60 -4.66
C PHE A 240 -17.73 -4.15 -5.17
N ALA A 241 -18.80 -4.68 -4.54
CA ALA A 241 -20.17 -4.38 -4.91
C ALA A 241 -20.85 -3.54 -3.83
N GLU A 242 -21.77 -2.67 -4.27
CA GLU A 242 -22.71 -2.00 -3.41
C GLU A 242 -23.87 -2.94 -3.07
N GLN A 243 -24.46 -2.74 -1.90
CA GLN A 243 -25.72 -3.32 -1.47
C GLN A 243 -26.74 -2.22 -1.24
N PHE A 244 -27.99 -2.51 -1.52
CA PHE A 244 -29.09 -1.57 -1.26
C PHE A 244 -30.02 -2.20 -0.24
N GLU A 245 -30.19 -1.53 0.89
CA GLU A 245 -31.05 -1.95 1.99
C GLU A 245 -32.12 -0.92 2.22
N ASP A 246 -33.34 -1.38 2.51
CA ASP A 246 -34.42 -0.52 2.93
C ASP A 246 -34.39 -0.41 4.46
N VAL A 247 -33.98 0.75 4.97
CA VAL A 247 -33.96 1.07 6.41
C VAL A 247 -35.04 2.11 6.69
N ASP A 248 -36.03 1.74 7.47
CA ASP A 248 -37.17 2.61 7.85
C ASP A 248 -37.91 3.21 6.64
N GLY A 249 -38.04 2.46 5.54
CA GLY A 249 -38.70 2.93 4.31
C GLY A 249 -37.86 3.87 3.45
N VAL A 250 -36.59 4.05 3.81
CA VAL A 250 -35.61 4.81 3.01
C VAL A 250 -34.59 3.81 2.44
N ARG A 251 -34.48 3.77 1.12
CA ARG A 251 -33.49 2.95 0.44
C ARG A 251 -32.10 3.55 0.65
N THR A 252 -31.21 2.79 1.29
CA THR A 252 -29.85 3.22 1.65
C THR A 252 -28.83 2.33 0.97
N MET A 253 -27.76 2.94 0.43
CA MET A 253 -26.63 2.22 -0.13
C MET A 253 -25.64 1.86 0.97
N THR A 254 -25.31 0.58 1.07
CA THR A 254 -24.34 0.04 2.02
C THR A 254 -23.24 -0.74 1.29
N PHE A 255 -22.15 -1.06 1.99
CA PHE A 255 -21.04 -1.80 1.45
C PHE A 255 -20.67 -2.93 2.41
N ASP A 256 -20.57 -4.15 1.90
CA ASP A 256 -20.08 -5.28 2.68
C ASP A 256 -18.55 -5.42 2.70
N TYR A 257 -17.86 -4.61 1.89
CA TYR A 257 -16.40 -4.59 1.74
C TYR A 257 -15.78 -5.95 1.40
N GLN A 258 -16.58 -6.85 0.83
CA GLN A 258 -16.12 -8.18 0.39
C GLN A 258 -15.66 -8.13 -1.06
N MET A 259 -14.41 -8.56 -1.28
CA MET A 259 -13.82 -8.68 -2.61
C MET A 259 -14.36 -9.91 -3.33
N ARG A 260 -14.81 -9.73 -4.57
CA ARG A 260 -15.34 -10.76 -5.45
C ARG A 260 -14.52 -10.87 -6.71
N GLN A 261 -14.47 -12.08 -7.30
CA GLN A 261 -13.80 -12.30 -8.58
C GLN A 261 -14.60 -11.70 -9.74
N GLY A 262 -13.91 -11.27 -10.80
CA GLY A 262 -14.50 -10.71 -12.00
C GLY A 262 -14.65 -9.19 -11.95
N ILE A 263 -15.38 -8.64 -12.91
CA ILE A 263 -15.64 -7.20 -13.07
C ILE A 263 -17.02 -6.89 -12.46
N ALA A 264 -17.19 -5.71 -11.87
CA ALA A 264 -18.51 -5.26 -11.39
C ALA A 264 -19.50 -5.18 -12.55
N GLU A 265 -20.69 -5.80 -12.38
CA GLU A 265 -21.69 -5.89 -13.45
C GLU A 265 -22.41 -4.57 -13.76
N THR A 266 -22.41 -3.61 -12.82
CA THR A 266 -23.15 -2.35 -12.98
C THR A 266 -22.42 -1.15 -12.39
N THR A 267 -22.51 -0.01 -13.07
CA THR A 267 -22.28 1.31 -12.51
C THR A 267 -23.59 1.84 -11.94
N ASN A 268 -23.74 1.88 -10.62
CA ASN A 268 -25.01 2.23 -9.97
C ASN A 268 -25.27 3.76 -9.86
N ALA A 269 -24.60 4.57 -10.69
CA ALA A 269 -24.76 6.02 -10.67
C ALA A 269 -26.24 6.46 -10.93
N LEU A 270 -26.95 5.76 -11.82
CA LEU A 270 -28.36 6.05 -12.08
C LEU A 270 -29.25 5.72 -10.87
N LYS A 271 -29.00 4.60 -10.20
CA LYS A 271 -29.74 4.25 -8.96
C LYS A 271 -29.50 5.24 -7.83
N LEU A 272 -28.28 5.80 -7.75
CA LEU A 272 -28.00 6.86 -6.80
C LEU A 272 -28.76 8.16 -7.12
N LEU A 273 -28.89 8.50 -8.39
CA LEU A 273 -29.71 9.65 -8.83
C LEU A 273 -31.20 9.45 -8.45
N GLU A 274 -31.74 8.26 -8.66
CA GLU A 274 -33.10 7.91 -8.22
C GLU A 274 -33.25 8.06 -6.70
N MET A 275 -32.29 7.58 -5.92
CA MET A 275 -32.33 7.66 -4.44
C MET A 275 -32.29 9.09 -3.88
N VAL A 276 -31.62 10.02 -4.55
CA VAL A 276 -31.60 11.43 -4.15
C VAL A 276 -32.72 12.26 -4.79
N GLY A 277 -33.69 11.60 -5.47
CA GLY A 277 -34.84 12.27 -6.07
C GLY A 277 -34.52 13.01 -7.38
N LEU A 278 -33.43 12.62 -8.05
CA LEU A 278 -33.02 13.14 -9.36
C LEU A 278 -33.18 12.07 -10.46
N GLY A 279 -33.98 11.04 -10.22
CA GLY A 279 -34.40 10.11 -11.25
C GLY A 279 -35.26 10.80 -12.31
N GLU A 280 -35.33 10.25 -13.53
CA GLU A 280 -36.28 10.71 -14.54
C GLU A 280 -37.70 10.54 -13.96
N GLU A 281 -38.46 11.65 -13.85
CA GLU A 281 -39.90 11.55 -13.65
C GLU A 281 -40.45 10.84 -14.90
N ASP A 282 -41.06 9.66 -14.74
CA ASP A 282 -41.85 9.07 -15.79
C ASP A 282 -42.94 10.08 -16.16
N ASP A 283 -42.77 10.78 -17.29
CA ASP A 283 -43.81 11.59 -17.88
C ASP A 283 -44.99 10.63 -18.29
N ASP A 284 -46.01 10.60 -17.47
CA ASP A 284 -47.31 9.98 -17.76
C ASP A 284 -48.04 10.73 -18.89
#